data_cb660b3807aa07c13ee52d8d6a0c856f
#
_entry.id   cb660b3807aa07c13ee52d8d6a0c856f
#
_cell.length_a   1.000
_cell.length_b   1.000
_cell.length_c   1.000
_cell.angle_alpha   90.00
_cell.angle_beta   90.00
_cell.angle_gamma   90.00
#
_symmetry.space_group_name_H-M   'P 1'
#
loop_
_entity.id
_entity.type
_entity.pdbx_description
1 polymer ?
#
loop_
_entity_poly.entity_id
_entity_poly.type
_entity_poly.pdbx_seq_one_letter_code
_entity_poly.pdbx_strand_id
1 'polypeptide(L)'
;MKKIATDIETEVWASIIKALRNDGWIVTAKYWGFDAGIDDDYWCLRRGLDKIEFGWSNWTEGEIKAKRSILEKLEEKHKIKFKFGEPMSLKKLVIATYKFQSLPLWILNKFNFFDRKL
;
A
#
# COMPACT_ATOMS: atom_id res chain seq x y z
N MET A 1 5.35 17.43 4.74
CA MET A 1 5.33 16.39 5.79
C MET A 1 4.29 15.34 5.47
N LYS A 2 4.63 14.08 5.67
CA LYS A 2 3.70 12.98 5.41
C LYS A 2 2.77 12.75 6.60
N LYS A 3 1.54 12.40 6.29
CA LYS A 3 0.51 12.04 7.27
C LYS A 3 -0.02 10.66 6.93
N ILE A 4 -0.68 10.04 7.89
CA ILE A 4 -1.26 8.72 7.72
C ILE A 4 -2.75 8.82 7.97
N ALA A 5 -3.52 8.53 6.92
CA ALA A 5 -4.97 8.38 7.02
C ALA A 5 -5.26 6.94 7.39
N THR A 6 -6.16 6.72 8.33
CA THR A 6 -6.45 5.39 8.89
C THR A 6 -7.93 5.06 8.79
N ASP A 7 -8.26 3.81 9.04
CA ASP A 7 -9.66 3.33 9.11
C ASP A 7 -10.47 3.65 7.85
N ILE A 8 -9.85 3.49 6.69
CA ILE A 8 -10.50 3.76 5.40
C ILE A 8 -11.23 2.49 4.97
N GLU A 9 -12.52 2.61 4.67
CA GLU A 9 -13.30 1.48 4.19
C GLU A 9 -12.62 0.85 2.98
N THR A 10 -12.63 -0.47 2.92
CA THR A 10 -11.95 -1.24 1.88
C THR A 10 -12.32 -0.79 0.47
N GLU A 11 -13.62 -0.58 0.22
CA GLU A 11 -14.06 -0.18 -1.11
C GLU A 11 -13.58 1.21 -1.50
N VAL A 12 -13.56 2.13 -0.55
CA VAL A 12 -13.06 3.49 -0.78
C VAL A 12 -11.56 3.44 -1.04
N TRP A 13 -10.83 2.71 -0.24
CA TRP A 13 -9.38 2.53 -0.36
C TRP A 13 -9.02 1.96 -1.74
N ALA A 14 -9.70 0.91 -2.17
CA ALA A 14 -9.46 0.29 -3.47
C ALA A 14 -9.82 1.23 -4.62
N SER A 15 -10.89 2.00 -4.48
CA SER A 15 -11.31 2.94 -5.53
C SER A 15 -10.32 4.10 -5.68
N ILE A 16 -9.68 4.53 -4.58
CA ILE A 16 -8.66 5.57 -4.63
C ILE A 16 -7.44 5.07 -5.41
N ILE A 17 -6.99 3.85 -5.14
CA ILE A 17 -5.88 3.25 -5.88
C ILE A 17 -6.20 3.19 -7.38
N LYS A 18 -7.38 2.72 -7.70
CA LYS A 18 -7.80 2.60 -9.09
C LYS A 18 -7.83 3.96 -9.79
N ALA A 19 -8.39 4.97 -9.14
CA ALA A 19 -8.47 6.31 -9.70
C ALA A 19 -7.08 6.90 -9.93
N LEU A 20 -6.15 6.72 -9.01
CA LEU A 20 -4.79 7.22 -9.16
C LEU A 20 -4.06 6.52 -10.30
N ARG A 21 -4.23 5.22 -10.45
CA ARG A 21 -3.62 4.49 -11.55
C ARG A 21 -4.16 4.96 -12.90
N ASN A 22 -5.44 5.25 -12.96
CA ASN A 22 -6.06 5.79 -14.17
C ASN A 22 -5.56 7.22 -14.46
N ASP A 23 -5.11 7.93 -13.44
CA ASP A 23 -4.61 9.30 -13.56
C ASP A 23 -3.08 9.37 -13.77
N GLY A 24 -2.44 8.27 -14.06
CA GLY A 24 -1.03 8.23 -14.41
C GLY A 24 -0.07 7.91 -13.28
N TRP A 25 -0.56 7.59 -12.09
CA TRP A 25 0.30 7.12 -11.03
C TRP A 25 0.75 5.69 -11.32
N ILE A 26 2.01 5.40 -11.07
CA ILE A 26 2.61 4.12 -11.42
C ILE A 26 2.85 3.29 -10.17
N VAL A 27 2.48 2.02 -10.21
CA VAL A 27 2.73 1.08 -9.13
C VAL A 27 4.23 0.75 -9.13
N THR A 28 4.92 1.11 -8.07
CA THR A 28 6.37 0.85 -7.93
C THR A 28 6.67 -0.27 -6.95
N ALA A 29 5.71 -0.63 -6.10
CA ALA A 29 5.83 -1.77 -5.20
C ALA A 29 4.44 -2.27 -4.83
N LYS A 30 4.31 -3.55 -4.62
CA LYS A 30 3.06 -4.18 -4.23
C LYS A 30 3.37 -5.48 -3.47
N TYR A 31 2.53 -5.81 -2.49
CA TYR A 31 2.64 -7.09 -1.81
C TYR A 31 2.09 -8.20 -2.71
N TRP A 32 2.90 -9.19 -3.00
CA TRP A 32 2.57 -10.31 -3.86
C TRP A 32 2.50 -11.65 -3.10
N GLY A 33 2.40 -11.62 -1.78
CA GLY A 33 2.25 -12.82 -0.99
C GLY A 33 0.94 -13.55 -1.32
N PHE A 34 0.86 -14.82 -0.98
CA PHE A 34 -0.32 -15.62 -1.34
C PHE A 34 -1.61 -15.12 -0.66
N ASP A 35 -1.51 -14.38 0.43
CA ASP A 35 -2.65 -13.79 1.12
C ASP A 35 -2.91 -12.33 0.70
N ALA A 36 -2.30 -11.87 -0.39
CA ALA A 36 -2.50 -10.51 -0.89
C ALA A 36 -3.97 -10.29 -1.21
N GLY A 37 -4.55 -9.23 -0.63
CA GLY A 37 -5.96 -8.92 -0.81
C GLY A 37 -6.91 -9.77 0.00
N ILE A 38 -6.41 -10.72 0.78
CA ILE A 38 -7.24 -11.58 1.66
C ILE A 38 -7.08 -11.12 3.10
N ASP A 39 -5.87 -11.19 3.64
CA ASP A 39 -5.58 -10.76 5.01
C ASP A 39 -4.81 -9.46 5.06
N ASP A 40 -3.90 -9.26 4.12
CA ASP A 40 -3.06 -8.06 4.05
C ASP A 40 -2.90 -7.62 2.60
N ASP A 41 -2.63 -6.33 2.42
CA ASP A 41 -2.28 -5.80 1.11
C ASP A 41 -1.41 -4.56 1.28
N TYR A 42 -0.60 -4.28 0.29
CA TYR A 42 0.28 -3.11 0.27
C TYR A 42 0.53 -2.68 -1.17
N TRP A 43 0.44 -1.37 -1.41
CA TRP A 43 0.73 -0.78 -2.72
C TRP A 43 1.55 0.46 -2.50
N CYS A 44 2.49 0.71 -3.39
CA CYS A 44 3.20 1.99 -3.45
C CYS A 44 3.04 2.54 -4.85
N LEU A 45 2.53 3.75 -4.96
CA LEU A 45 2.34 4.43 -6.22
C LEU A 45 3.22 5.68 -6.26
N ARG A 46 3.75 5.98 -7.44
CA ARG A 46 4.58 7.19 -7.63
C ARG A 46 4.17 7.94 -8.88
N ARG A 47 4.34 9.24 -8.81
CA ARG A 47 4.24 10.13 -9.97
C ARG A 47 5.23 11.28 -9.74
N GLY A 48 6.26 11.38 -10.60
CA GLY A 48 7.35 12.33 -10.40
C GLY A 48 8.07 12.05 -9.09
N LEU A 49 8.17 13.06 -8.25
CA LEU A 49 8.81 12.92 -6.94
C LEU A 49 7.84 12.53 -5.82
N ASP A 50 6.57 12.44 -6.14
CA ASP A 50 5.55 12.12 -5.14
C ASP A 50 5.35 10.63 -4.99
N LYS A 51 5.12 10.22 -3.77
CA LYS A 51 4.89 8.82 -3.43
C LYS A 51 3.68 8.72 -2.49
N ILE A 52 2.84 7.74 -2.75
CA ILE A 52 1.72 7.39 -1.88
C ILE A 52 1.84 5.92 -1.53
N GLU A 53 1.78 5.60 -0.24
CA GLU A 53 1.78 4.22 0.22
C GLU A 53 0.40 3.86 0.74
N PHE A 54 -0.07 2.69 0.34
CA PHE A 54 -1.38 2.16 0.71
C PHE A 54 -1.18 0.86 1.46
N GLY A 55 -1.73 0.77 2.65
CA GLY A 55 -1.71 -0.44 3.45
C GLY A 55 -3.13 -0.87 3.79
N TRP A 56 -3.34 -2.16 3.91
CA TRP A 56 -4.64 -2.70 4.24
C TRP A 56 -4.48 -4.00 5.01
N SER A 57 -5.36 -4.21 5.95
CA SER A 57 -5.42 -5.45 6.69
C SER A 57 -6.89 -5.78 6.94
N ASN A 58 -7.20 -7.04 6.97
CA ASN A 58 -8.54 -7.51 7.26
C ASN A 58 -9.00 -7.08 8.66
N TRP A 59 -8.06 -6.73 9.53
CA TRP A 59 -8.35 -6.32 10.90
C TRP A 59 -8.35 -4.81 11.11
N THR A 60 -7.63 -4.07 10.29
CA THR A 60 -7.43 -2.63 10.50
C THR A 60 -7.95 -1.76 9.36
N GLU A 61 -8.51 -2.37 8.33
CA GLU A 61 -8.97 -1.69 7.12
C GLU A 61 -7.86 -0.91 6.42
N GLY A 62 -8.20 0.09 5.61
CA GLY A 62 -7.25 0.77 4.75
C GLY A 62 -6.51 1.90 5.42
N GLU A 63 -5.26 2.08 5.02
CA GLU A 63 -4.41 3.19 5.45
C GLU A 63 -3.73 3.78 4.22
N ILE A 64 -3.50 5.10 4.25
CA ILE A 64 -2.81 5.81 3.17
C ILE A 64 -1.80 6.75 3.80
N LYS A 65 -0.55 6.66 3.35
CA LYS A 65 0.53 7.55 3.81
C LYS A 65 1.00 8.40 2.64
N ALA A 66 0.90 9.71 2.78
CA ALA A 66 1.31 10.66 1.75
C ALA A 66 1.50 12.04 2.35
N LYS A 67 1.99 12.98 1.53
CA LYS A 67 2.03 14.39 1.91
C LYS A 67 0.61 14.86 2.21
N ARG A 68 0.48 15.75 3.18
CA ARG A 68 -0.82 16.28 3.56
C ARG A 68 -1.57 16.88 2.36
N SER A 69 -0.86 17.61 1.50
CA SER A 69 -1.48 18.22 0.33
C SER A 69 -2.09 17.19 -0.63
N ILE A 70 -1.45 16.02 -0.75
CA ILE A 70 -1.97 14.94 -1.57
C ILE A 70 -3.23 14.35 -0.92
N LEU A 71 -3.19 14.13 0.38
CA LEU A 71 -4.34 13.59 1.10
C LEU A 71 -5.54 14.54 1.03
N GLU A 72 -5.29 15.85 1.11
CA GLU A 72 -6.35 16.84 0.97
C GLU A 72 -7.00 16.80 -0.40
N LYS A 73 -6.20 16.63 -1.44
CA LYS A 73 -6.73 16.50 -2.81
C LYS A 73 -7.56 15.23 -2.96
N LEU A 74 -7.16 14.16 -2.31
CA LEU A 74 -7.92 12.92 -2.34
C LEU A 74 -9.25 13.07 -1.61
N GLU A 75 -9.25 13.75 -0.48
CA GLU A 75 -10.51 14.04 0.24
C GLU A 75 -11.47 14.81 -0.64
N GLU A 76 -10.97 15.83 -1.32
CA GLU A 76 -11.79 16.66 -2.19
C GLU A 76 -12.33 15.88 -3.37
N LYS A 77 -11.46 15.14 -4.04
CA LYS A 77 -11.82 14.38 -5.23
C LYS A 77 -12.85 13.29 -4.94
N HIS A 78 -12.67 12.59 -3.83
CA HIS A 78 -13.53 11.47 -3.46
C HIS A 78 -14.66 11.86 -2.51
N LYS A 79 -14.72 13.14 -2.13
CA LYS A 79 -15.77 13.70 -1.25
C LYS A 79 -15.87 12.94 0.07
N ILE A 80 -14.70 12.72 0.69
CA ILE A 80 -14.59 12.01 1.96
C ILE A 80 -13.72 12.81 2.92
N LYS A 81 -13.75 12.43 4.18
CA LYS A 81 -12.87 12.96 5.21
C LYS A 81 -12.03 11.84 5.76
N PHE A 82 -10.72 12.02 5.76
CA PHE A 82 -9.84 11.05 6.36
C PHE A 82 -9.72 11.26 7.86
N LYS A 83 -9.56 10.14 8.56
CA LYS A 83 -9.17 10.14 9.95
C LYS A 83 -7.66 9.91 9.97
N PHE A 84 -6.94 10.66 10.79
CA PHE A 84 -5.48 10.54 10.89
C PHE A 84 -5.11 9.88 12.20
N GLY A 85 -4.09 9.04 12.17
CA GLY A 85 -3.69 8.31 13.35
C GLY A 85 -2.41 7.56 13.17
N GLU A 86 -2.16 6.62 14.09
CA GLU A 86 -0.97 5.79 14.07
C GLU A 86 -1.14 4.67 13.05
N PRO A 87 -0.08 4.33 12.31
CA PRO A 87 -0.17 3.26 11.33
C PRO A 87 -0.25 1.89 12.01
N MET A 88 -0.98 0.99 11.39
CA MET A 88 -1.01 -0.42 11.78
C MET A 88 -0.41 -1.27 10.67
N SER A 89 -1.04 -1.28 9.50
CA SER A 89 -0.52 -2.02 8.35
C SER A 89 0.67 -1.32 7.69
N LEU A 90 0.81 -0.01 7.87
CA LEU A 90 1.93 0.76 7.31
C LEU A 90 3.07 0.96 8.29
N LYS A 91 3.17 0.17 9.34
CA LYS A 91 4.35 0.19 10.22
C LYS A 91 5.57 -0.28 9.45
N LYS A 92 6.72 0.28 9.81
CA LYS A 92 7.97 0.02 9.10
C LYS A 92 8.29 -1.46 8.96
N LEU A 93 8.12 -2.23 10.02
CA LEU A 93 8.39 -3.66 10.01
C LEU A 93 7.43 -4.43 9.11
N VAL A 94 6.17 -4.02 9.11
CA VAL A 94 5.14 -4.65 8.27
C VAL A 94 5.45 -4.38 6.80
N ILE A 95 5.82 -3.15 6.46
CA ILE A 95 6.19 -2.78 5.10
C ILE A 95 7.40 -3.59 4.63
N ALA A 96 8.41 -3.74 5.48
CA ALA A 96 9.60 -4.52 5.15
C ALA A 96 9.23 -5.97 4.84
N THR A 97 8.31 -6.55 5.62
CA THR A 97 7.82 -7.90 5.39
C THR A 97 7.13 -8.02 4.05
N TYR A 98 6.26 -7.07 3.72
CA TYR A 98 5.55 -7.05 2.44
C TYR A 98 6.54 -6.97 1.28
N LYS A 99 7.52 -6.09 1.39
CA LYS A 99 8.51 -5.92 0.32
C LYS A 99 9.36 -7.16 0.13
N PHE A 100 9.71 -7.82 1.20
CA PHE A 100 10.47 -9.06 1.12
C PHE A 100 9.65 -10.16 0.43
N GLN A 101 8.41 -10.32 0.83
CA GLN A 101 7.52 -11.34 0.27
C GLN A 101 7.07 -11.01 -1.16
N SER A 102 7.30 -9.78 -1.60
CA SER A 102 6.95 -9.36 -2.95
C SER A 102 8.06 -9.60 -3.97
N LEU A 103 9.18 -10.17 -3.58
CA LEU A 103 10.27 -10.45 -4.51
C LEU A 103 9.81 -11.46 -5.56
N PRO A 104 10.18 -11.23 -6.83
CA PRO A 104 9.87 -12.19 -7.88
C PRO A 104 10.48 -13.55 -7.59
N LEU A 105 9.79 -14.59 -7.99
CA LEU A 105 10.19 -15.95 -7.71
C LEU A 105 11.58 -16.29 -8.26
N TRP A 106 11.92 -15.76 -9.45
CA TRP A 106 13.22 -16.00 -10.04
C TRP A 106 14.37 -15.42 -9.20
N ILE A 107 14.13 -14.31 -8.50
CA ILE A 107 15.13 -13.75 -7.60
C ILE A 107 15.30 -14.65 -6.38
N LEU A 108 14.23 -15.14 -5.84
CA LEU A 108 14.27 -16.05 -4.70
C LEU A 108 15.01 -17.34 -5.05
N ASN A 109 14.74 -17.87 -6.21
CA ASN A 109 15.44 -19.07 -6.69
C ASN A 109 16.92 -18.82 -6.90
N LYS A 110 17.28 -17.63 -7.36
CA LYS A 110 18.66 -17.26 -7.57
C LYS A 110 19.45 -17.29 -6.26
N PHE A 111 18.82 -16.95 -5.15
CA PHE A 111 19.47 -17.03 -3.85
C PHE A 111 19.45 -18.43 -3.27
N ASN A 112 18.76 -19.32 -3.94
CA ASN A 112 18.78 -20.72 -3.60
C ASN A 112 18.28 -21.05 -2.21
N PHE A 113 17.41 -20.28 -1.67
CA PHE A 113 16.86 -20.50 -0.40
C PHE A 113 15.76 -21.49 -0.44
N PHE A 114 14.92 -21.37 -1.44
CA PHE A 114 13.66 -22.10 -1.50
C PHE A 114 13.79 -23.47 -2.10
N ASP A 115 14.68 -23.64 -3.03
CA ASP A 115 14.84 -24.88 -3.74
C ASP A 115 15.08 -26.06 -2.84
N ARG A 116 15.79 -25.84 -1.78
CA ARG A 116 16.12 -26.90 -0.87
C ARG A 116 15.09 -27.16 0.18
N LYS A 117 14.18 -26.22 0.34
CA LYS A 117 13.17 -26.32 1.38
C LYS A 117 11.87 -26.87 0.85
N LEU A 118 11.74 -26.73 -0.40
CA LEU A 118 10.53 -27.17 -1.07
C LEU A 118 10.74 -28.53 -1.69
#